data_a7e00bc10e155184d4fbce53e8a4cf4b
#
_entry.id   a7e00bc10e155184d4fbce53e8a4cf4b
#
_cell.length_a   1.000
_cell.length_b   1.000
_cell.length_c   1.000
_cell.angle_alpha   90.00
_cell.angle_beta   90.00
_cell.angle_gamma   90.00
#
_symmetry.space_group_name_H-M   'P 1'
#
loop_
_entity.id
_entity.type
_entity.pdbx_description
1 polymer ?
#
loop_
_entity_poly.entity_id
_entity_poly.type
_entity_poly.pdbx_seq_one_letter_code
_entity_poly.pdbx_strand_id
1 'polypeptide(L)'
;FYQRLKHMVNDKQHSRSIGPMVNLTRQPAEGRARDGGLRFGEMERDCMISHGASRFTKGRIYDASDTFSVHVCNKCGLIAAYNDVENIHLCKTCENRTDFSYVELPYSCKLMFQELLTMNIAPRLITE
;
A
#
# COMPACT_ATOMS: atom_id res chain seq x y z
N PHE A 1 -8.10 -47.72 15.80
CA PHE A 1 -8.17 -46.57 16.71
C PHE A 1 -7.38 -45.39 16.09
N TYR A 2 -8.05 -44.28 15.87
CA TYR A 2 -7.46 -43.08 15.24
C TYR A 2 -7.74 -41.87 16.13
N GLN A 3 -6.71 -41.10 16.51
CA GLN A 3 -6.83 -40.01 17.45
C GLN A 3 -5.96 -38.81 17.03
N ARG A 4 -6.52 -37.60 17.13
CA ARG A 4 -5.84 -36.34 16.87
C ARG A 4 -5.22 -35.79 18.16
N LEU A 5 -3.89 -35.80 18.26
CA LEU A 5 -3.22 -35.56 19.54
C LEU A 5 -2.74 -34.11 19.75
N LYS A 6 -2.15 -33.50 18.74
CA LYS A 6 -1.44 -32.21 18.90
C LYS A 6 -2.09 -30.99 18.27
N HIS A 7 -3.21 -31.17 17.59
CA HIS A 7 -3.86 -30.05 16.89
C HIS A 7 -4.92 -29.41 17.78
N MET A 8 -4.50 -28.49 18.64
CA MET A 8 -5.38 -27.82 19.60
C MET A 8 -5.78 -26.43 19.05
N VAL A 9 -6.98 -25.96 19.40
CA VAL A 9 -7.50 -24.68 18.94
C VAL A 9 -6.66 -23.49 19.40
N ASN A 10 -6.11 -23.54 20.60
CA ASN A 10 -5.27 -22.47 21.15
C ASN A 10 -4.00 -22.22 20.33
N ASP A 11 -3.47 -23.26 19.67
CA ASP A 11 -2.29 -23.16 18.82
C ASP A 11 -2.63 -22.64 17.41
N LYS A 12 -3.89 -22.56 17.06
CA LYS A 12 -4.36 -22.16 15.72
C LYS A 12 -5.18 -20.88 15.71
N GLN A 13 -5.67 -20.45 16.85
CA GLN A 13 -6.42 -19.22 16.98
C GLN A 13 -5.51 -18.03 16.66
N HIS A 14 -6.01 -17.14 15.83
CA HIS A 14 -5.32 -15.90 15.50
C HIS A 14 -6.32 -14.78 15.21
N SER A 15 -6.04 -13.60 15.73
CA SER A 15 -6.78 -12.39 15.43
C SER A 15 -5.83 -11.19 15.40
N ARG A 16 -6.16 -10.21 14.61
CA ARG A 16 -5.42 -8.96 14.50
C ARG A 16 -6.37 -7.80 14.21
N SER A 17 -6.15 -6.67 14.85
CA SER A 17 -6.73 -5.38 14.43
C SER A 17 -5.66 -4.45 13.87
N ILE A 18 -4.80 -3.92 14.73
CA ILE A 18 -3.62 -3.12 14.38
C ILE A 18 -2.41 -3.81 14.99
N GLY A 19 -1.33 -3.92 14.23
CA GLY A 19 -0.13 -4.62 14.67
C GLY A 19 1.10 -4.24 13.84
N PRO A 20 2.18 -5.03 13.92
CA PRO A 20 3.43 -4.73 13.25
C PRO A 20 3.29 -4.70 11.72
N MET A 21 4.03 -3.80 11.09
CA MET A 21 4.06 -3.62 9.64
C MET A 21 5.45 -3.95 9.11
N VAL A 22 5.52 -4.42 7.87
CA VAL A 22 6.78 -4.63 7.15
C VAL A 22 7.38 -3.28 6.77
N ASN A 23 8.67 -3.06 7.06
CA ASN A 23 9.32 -1.76 6.80
C ASN A 23 9.36 -1.40 5.31
N LEU A 24 9.65 -2.37 4.44
CA LEU A 24 9.83 -2.10 3.01
C LEU A 24 8.52 -1.71 2.32
N THR A 25 7.46 -2.47 2.54
CA THR A 25 6.18 -2.30 1.84
C THR A 25 5.12 -1.59 2.66
N ARG A 26 5.35 -1.41 3.96
CA ARG A 26 4.39 -0.89 4.95
C ARG A 26 3.06 -1.64 4.95
N GLN A 27 3.10 -2.89 4.57
CA GLN A 27 1.97 -3.80 4.68
C GLN A 27 1.98 -4.53 6.03
N PRO A 28 0.84 -5.05 6.52
CA PRO A 28 0.82 -5.89 7.70
C PRO A 28 1.81 -7.05 7.60
N ALA A 29 2.49 -7.35 8.71
CA ALA A 29 3.41 -8.48 8.77
C ALA A 29 2.67 -9.79 8.48
N GLU A 30 3.41 -10.80 8.05
CA GLU A 30 2.89 -12.13 7.77
C GLU A 30 3.16 -13.08 8.95
N GLY A 31 2.20 -13.96 9.21
CA GLY A 31 2.35 -15.05 10.15
C GLY A 31 1.78 -14.76 11.55
N ARG A 32 1.19 -15.80 12.13
CA ARG A 32 0.60 -15.76 13.47
C ARG A 32 1.62 -15.42 14.57
N ALA A 33 2.82 -15.97 14.47
CA ALA A 33 3.90 -15.74 15.44
C ALA A 33 4.37 -14.29 15.51
N ARG A 34 4.15 -13.51 14.45
CA ARG A 34 4.51 -12.09 14.34
C ARG A 34 3.34 -11.14 14.54
N ASP A 35 2.23 -11.65 15.04
CA ASP A 35 0.97 -10.89 15.11
C ASP A 35 0.60 -10.27 13.75
N GLY A 36 0.78 -11.06 12.71
CA GLY A 36 0.57 -10.65 11.34
C GLY A 36 -0.90 -10.68 10.92
N GLY A 37 -1.16 -10.08 9.75
CA GLY A 37 -2.46 -10.10 9.12
C GLY A 37 -2.72 -11.37 8.31
N LEU A 38 -3.94 -11.48 7.79
CA LEU A 38 -4.31 -12.48 6.79
C LEU A 38 -4.05 -11.94 5.39
N ARG A 39 -3.65 -12.82 4.49
CA ARG A 39 -3.39 -12.45 3.11
C ARG A 39 -4.70 -12.40 2.29
N PHE A 40 -4.98 -11.25 1.74
CA PHE A 40 -5.94 -11.09 0.65
C PHE A 40 -5.21 -11.26 -0.68
N GLY A 41 -5.18 -12.48 -1.19
CA GLY A 41 -4.40 -12.85 -2.35
C GLY A 41 -5.05 -12.45 -3.68
N GLU A 42 -4.37 -12.77 -4.75
CA GLU A 42 -4.82 -12.50 -6.12
C GLU A 42 -6.12 -13.22 -6.48
N MET A 43 -6.28 -14.45 -6.02
CA MET A 43 -7.50 -15.24 -6.25
C MET A 43 -8.71 -14.63 -5.52
N GLU A 44 -8.53 -14.13 -4.32
CA GLU A 44 -9.58 -13.43 -3.56
C GLU A 44 -9.97 -12.12 -4.26
N ARG A 45 -9.00 -11.39 -4.81
CA ARG A 45 -9.25 -10.21 -5.64
C ARG A 45 -10.09 -10.56 -6.86
N ASP A 46 -9.77 -11.64 -7.58
CA ASP A 46 -10.48 -12.10 -8.75
C ASP A 46 -11.93 -12.45 -8.43
N CYS A 47 -12.16 -13.10 -7.29
CA CYS A 47 -13.50 -13.38 -6.79
C CYS A 47 -14.30 -12.09 -6.55
N MET A 48 -13.70 -11.08 -5.94
CA MET A 48 -14.35 -9.79 -5.68
C MET A 48 -14.63 -9.01 -6.97
N ILE A 49 -13.77 -9.11 -7.96
CA ILE A 49 -13.99 -8.51 -9.29
C ILE A 49 -15.24 -9.15 -9.93
N SER A 50 -15.38 -10.46 -9.86
CA SER A 50 -16.55 -11.17 -10.40
C SER A 50 -17.87 -10.76 -9.73
N HIS A 51 -17.84 -10.41 -8.46
CA HIS A 51 -18.97 -9.87 -7.71
C HIS A 51 -19.23 -8.37 -7.95
N GLY A 52 -18.32 -7.66 -8.59
CA GLY A 52 -18.42 -6.21 -8.76
C GLY A 52 -18.30 -5.41 -7.46
N ALA A 53 -17.72 -5.99 -6.41
CA ALA A 53 -17.62 -5.39 -5.07
C ALA A 53 -16.39 -4.46 -4.96
N SER A 54 -16.36 -3.38 -5.71
CA SER A 54 -15.20 -2.47 -5.79
C SER A 54 -14.88 -1.76 -4.47
N ARG A 55 -15.89 -1.32 -3.74
CA ARG A 55 -15.71 -0.64 -2.44
C ARG A 55 -15.15 -1.58 -1.39
N PHE A 56 -15.61 -2.82 -1.33
CA PHE A 56 -15.08 -3.85 -0.45
C PHE A 56 -13.61 -4.15 -0.79
N THR A 57 -13.30 -4.29 -2.08
CA THR A 57 -11.95 -4.55 -2.56
C THR A 57 -11.01 -3.40 -2.18
N LYS A 58 -11.40 -2.14 -2.38
CA LYS A 58 -10.64 -0.98 -1.92
C LYS A 58 -10.40 -1.03 -0.42
N GLY A 59 -11.42 -1.33 0.37
CA GLY A 59 -11.32 -1.45 1.83
C GLY A 59 -10.29 -2.50 2.27
N ARG A 60 -10.19 -3.62 1.56
CA ARG A 60 -9.29 -4.72 1.91
C ARG A 60 -7.87 -4.55 1.42
N ILE A 61 -7.68 -4.10 0.19
CA ILE A 61 -6.34 -4.00 -0.41
C ILE A 61 -5.67 -2.64 -0.20
N TYR A 62 -6.42 -1.63 0.23
CA TYR A 62 -5.92 -0.28 0.44
C TYR A 62 -6.16 0.21 1.87
N ASP A 63 -7.42 0.47 2.28
CA ASP A 63 -7.73 1.12 3.55
C ASP A 63 -7.24 0.34 4.77
N ALA A 64 -7.32 -0.98 4.75
CA ALA A 64 -6.87 -1.86 5.83
C ALA A 64 -5.44 -2.40 5.63
N SER A 65 -4.69 -1.92 4.66
CA SER A 65 -3.36 -2.41 4.31
C SER A 65 -2.30 -1.31 4.38
N ASP A 66 -2.05 -0.60 3.29
CA ASP A 66 -0.91 0.29 3.13
C ASP A 66 -1.30 1.67 2.58
N THR A 67 -2.24 2.34 3.23
CA THR A 67 -2.64 3.70 2.86
C THR A 67 -1.46 4.66 2.90
N PHE A 68 -1.29 5.41 1.84
CA PHE A 68 -0.28 6.45 1.72
C PHE A 68 -0.75 7.56 0.80
N SER A 69 -0.11 8.71 0.90
CA SER A 69 -0.39 9.85 0.05
C SER A 69 0.88 10.52 -0.42
N VAL A 70 0.84 11.06 -1.61
CA VAL A 70 1.97 11.76 -2.23
C VAL A 70 1.50 13.04 -2.91
N HIS A 71 2.41 13.99 -3.07
CA HIS A 71 2.20 15.15 -3.91
C HIS A 71 2.85 14.91 -5.27
N VAL A 72 2.09 15.12 -6.32
CA VAL A 72 2.53 14.92 -7.71
C VAL A 72 2.63 16.28 -8.40
N CYS A 73 3.73 16.49 -9.08
CA CYS A 73 3.92 17.70 -9.88
C CYS A 73 3.04 17.65 -11.14
N ASN A 74 2.14 18.61 -11.31
CA ASN A 74 1.24 18.65 -12.47
C ASN A 74 1.97 18.93 -13.78
N LYS A 75 3.19 19.47 -13.74
CA LYS A 75 3.99 19.74 -14.94
C LYS A 75 4.70 18.51 -15.51
N CYS A 76 5.27 17.68 -14.64
CA CYS A 76 6.05 16.51 -15.08
C CYS A 76 5.46 15.15 -14.68
N GLY A 77 4.47 15.13 -13.79
CA GLY A 77 3.82 13.91 -13.33
C GLY A 77 4.63 13.05 -12.36
N LEU A 78 5.78 13.53 -11.91
CA LEU A 78 6.61 12.80 -10.95
C LEU A 78 6.23 13.14 -9.51
N ILE A 79 6.50 12.21 -8.60
CA ILE A 79 6.31 12.41 -7.17
C ILE A 79 7.28 13.50 -6.69
N ALA A 80 6.74 14.53 -6.06
CA ALA A 80 7.49 15.67 -5.56
C ALA A 80 7.84 15.53 -4.08
N ALA A 81 8.87 16.25 -3.65
CA ALA A 81 9.20 16.40 -2.25
C ALA A 81 8.19 17.34 -1.56
N TYR A 82 7.79 16.96 -0.35
CA TYR A 82 6.88 17.75 0.48
C TYR A 82 7.38 17.79 1.92
N ASN A 83 7.37 18.98 2.50
CA ASN A 83 7.62 19.20 3.92
C ASN A 83 6.33 19.68 4.58
N ASP A 84 5.75 18.81 5.42
CA ASP A 84 4.47 19.06 6.08
C ASP A 84 4.55 20.22 7.11
N VAL A 85 5.67 20.33 7.80
CA VAL A 85 5.85 21.34 8.86
C VAL A 85 5.86 22.77 8.30
N GLU A 86 6.53 22.95 7.17
CA GLU A 86 6.70 24.26 6.53
C GLU A 86 5.73 24.46 5.35
N ASN A 87 4.93 23.43 5.02
CA ASN A 87 4.05 23.42 3.86
C ASN A 87 4.75 23.80 2.55
N ILE A 88 5.96 23.25 2.36
CA ILE A 88 6.77 23.52 1.18
C ILE A 88 6.75 22.33 0.24
N HIS A 89 6.41 22.59 -1.01
CA HIS A 89 6.46 21.63 -2.10
C HIS A 89 7.63 21.94 -3.02
N LEU A 90 8.31 20.93 -3.51
CA LEU A 90 9.40 21.09 -4.47
C LEU A 90 9.47 19.92 -5.45
N CYS A 91 9.30 20.23 -6.72
CA CYS A 91 9.68 19.33 -7.80
C CYS A 91 11.07 19.71 -8.32
N LYS A 92 12.07 18.87 -8.03
CA LYS A 92 13.46 19.14 -8.45
C LYS A 92 13.65 19.13 -9.98
N THR A 93 12.83 18.36 -10.69
CA THR A 93 12.94 18.22 -12.16
C THR A 93 12.43 19.45 -12.89
N CYS A 94 11.34 20.05 -12.44
CA CYS A 94 10.67 21.19 -13.07
C CYS A 94 10.90 22.52 -12.35
N GLU A 95 11.56 22.47 -11.18
CA GLU A 95 11.67 23.62 -10.26
C GLU A 95 10.32 24.21 -9.85
N ASN A 96 9.27 23.40 -9.99
CA ASN A 96 7.91 23.77 -9.63
C ASN A 96 7.74 23.79 -8.11
N ARG A 97 7.08 24.82 -7.59
CA ARG A 97 6.83 25.01 -6.15
C ARG A 97 5.37 25.26 -5.79
N THR A 98 4.49 25.38 -6.78
CA THR A 98 3.11 25.85 -6.56
C THR A 98 2.04 24.94 -7.13
N ASP A 99 2.33 24.19 -8.18
CA ASP A 99 1.34 23.42 -8.94
C ASP A 99 1.49 21.92 -8.70
N PHE A 100 0.74 21.42 -7.72
CA PHE A 100 0.80 20.02 -7.27
C PHE A 100 -0.59 19.47 -7.03
N SER A 101 -0.75 18.18 -7.27
CA SER A 101 -1.94 17.42 -6.91
C SER A 101 -1.66 16.46 -5.76
N TYR A 102 -2.58 16.41 -4.82
CA TYR A 102 -2.56 15.42 -3.73
C TYR A 102 -3.17 14.12 -4.24
N VAL A 103 -2.42 13.03 -4.16
CA VAL A 103 -2.84 11.71 -4.66
C VAL A 103 -2.71 10.68 -3.55
N GLU A 104 -3.79 9.95 -3.33
CA GLU A 104 -3.81 8.79 -2.43
C GLU A 104 -3.50 7.53 -3.22
N LEU A 105 -2.54 6.75 -2.75
CA LEU A 105 -2.14 5.50 -3.40
C LEU A 105 -1.54 4.52 -2.39
N PRO A 106 -1.55 3.21 -2.67
CA PRO A 106 -0.88 2.23 -1.82
C PRO A 106 0.63 2.49 -1.73
N TYR A 107 1.21 2.32 -0.53
CA TYR A 107 2.64 2.51 -0.33
C TYR A 107 3.48 1.58 -1.23
N SER A 108 3.03 0.35 -1.43
CA SER A 108 3.67 -0.59 -2.36
C SER A 108 3.69 -0.08 -3.81
N CYS A 109 2.64 0.63 -4.23
CA CYS A 109 2.60 1.28 -5.54
C CYS A 109 3.63 2.41 -5.64
N LYS A 110 3.73 3.25 -4.60
CA LYS A 110 4.77 4.29 -4.51
C LYS A 110 6.17 3.68 -4.55
N LEU A 111 6.40 2.58 -3.84
CA LEU A 111 7.67 1.85 -3.87
C LEU A 111 7.99 1.35 -5.29
N MET A 112 7.01 0.76 -5.97
CA MET A 112 7.16 0.31 -7.36
C MET A 112 7.55 1.45 -8.30
N PHE A 113 6.92 2.62 -8.17
CA PHE A 113 7.28 3.80 -8.97
C PHE A 113 8.72 4.25 -8.72
N GLN A 114 9.18 4.22 -7.48
CA GLN A 114 10.56 4.56 -7.15
C GLN A 114 11.56 3.52 -7.70
N GLU A 115 11.21 2.24 -7.64
CA GLU A 115 12.02 1.18 -8.24
C GLU A 115 12.12 1.30 -9.77
N LEU A 116 11.03 1.66 -10.45
CA LEU A 116 11.04 1.94 -11.89
C LEU A 116 11.95 3.13 -12.22
N LEU A 117 11.93 4.19 -11.41
CA LEU A 117 12.85 5.32 -11.58
C LEU A 117 14.31 4.92 -11.50
N THR A 118 14.67 3.96 -10.66
CA THR A 118 16.05 3.45 -10.58
C THR A 118 16.48 2.68 -11.83
N MET A 119 15.53 2.18 -12.59
CA MET A 119 15.73 1.51 -13.88
C MET A 119 15.64 2.47 -15.09
N ASN A 120 15.70 3.79 -14.86
CA ASN A 120 15.53 4.83 -15.88
C ASN A 120 14.16 4.82 -16.56
N ILE A 121 13.13 4.31 -15.91
CA ILE A 121 11.75 4.37 -16.36
C ILE A 121 11.03 5.44 -15.54
N ALA A 122 10.49 6.46 -16.18
CA ALA A 122 9.77 7.54 -15.52
C ALA A 122 8.25 7.27 -15.53
N PRO A 123 7.68 6.71 -14.46
CA PRO A 123 6.24 6.59 -14.32
C PRO A 123 5.66 7.99 -14.02
N ARG A 124 4.93 8.54 -14.95
CA ARG A 124 4.32 9.86 -14.83
C ARG A 124 2.84 9.74 -14.54
N LEU A 125 2.41 10.32 -13.44
CA LEU A 125 1.01 10.40 -13.05
C LEU A 125 0.41 11.66 -13.67
N ILE A 126 -0.57 11.46 -14.52
CA ILE A 126 -1.31 12.58 -15.13
C ILE A 126 -2.49 12.87 -14.22
N THR A 127 -2.51 14.07 -13.69
CA THR A 127 -3.57 14.59 -12.81
C THR A 127 -4.20 15.80 -13.49
N GLU A 128 -5.52 15.89 -13.43
CA GLU A 128 -6.29 17.05 -13.94
C GLU A 128 -6.49 18.11 -12.85
#